data_1fe0e935e0ad8174571dff75a2705e4b
#
_entry.id   1fe0e935e0ad8174571dff75a2705e4b
#
_cell.length_a   1.000
_cell.length_b   1.000
_cell.length_c   1.000
_cell.angle_alpha   90.00
_cell.angle_beta   90.00
_cell.angle_gamma   90.00
#
_symmetry.space_group_name_H-M   'P 1'
#
loop_
_entity.id
_entity.type
_entity.pdbx_description
1 polymer ?
#
loop_
_entity_poly.entity_id
_entity_poly.type
_entity_poly.pdbx_seq_one_letter_code
_entity_poly.pdbx_strand_id
1 'polypeptide(L)'
;MITNCIITYLAMVGGFTTGLTPGADQVQILNICTQYVPTEAYKYADLYYEFYDQENIETAIKITYCESRFKKDAYRSQDDDSGLKQFIPSTWNWIAEENNLPKFDEYVILRHGRPYTKQEVSKSSYGFEQIKAQYSPYYNLLFGSILAEDTYSKVTWRDWNSSKWCWGD
;
A
#
# COMPACT_ATOMS: atom_id res chain seq x y z
N MET A 1 14.82 -8.76 -5.38
CA MET A 1 14.79 -8.03 -6.70
C MET A 1 13.74 -6.93 -6.71
N ILE A 2 12.47 -7.21 -6.41
CA ILE A 2 11.35 -6.24 -6.42
C ILE A 2 11.63 -5.05 -5.51
N THR A 3 12.11 -5.29 -4.30
CA THR A 3 12.45 -4.23 -3.33
C THR A 3 13.45 -3.22 -3.90
N ASN A 4 14.52 -3.70 -4.56
CA ASN A 4 15.53 -2.82 -5.18
C ASN A 4 14.90 -1.98 -6.31
N CYS A 5 13.94 -2.53 -7.04
CA CYS A 5 13.21 -1.81 -8.08
C CYS A 5 12.37 -0.66 -7.50
N ILE A 6 11.68 -0.90 -6.38
CA ILE A 6 10.92 0.13 -5.68
C ILE A 6 11.83 1.24 -5.16
N ILE A 7 12.95 0.89 -4.54
CA ILE A 7 13.94 1.86 -4.04
C ILE A 7 14.49 2.70 -5.20
N THR A 8 14.86 2.06 -6.31
CA THR A 8 15.36 2.77 -7.50
C THR A 8 14.32 3.74 -8.05
N TYR A 9 13.05 3.31 -8.14
CA TYR A 9 11.96 4.17 -8.56
C TYR A 9 11.80 5.39 -7.64
N LEU A 10 11.77 5.19 -6.33
CA LEU A 10 11.66 6.28 -5.35
C LEU A 10 12.83 7.26 -5.44
N ALA A 11 14.05 6.77 -5.61
CA ALA A 11 15.22 7.62 -5.80
C ALA A 11 15.12 8.47 -7.08
N MET A 12 14.58 7.91 -8.16
CA MET A 12 14.36 8.63 -9.40
C MET A 12 13.29 9.72 -9.25
N VAL A 13 12.13 9.39 -8.65
CA VAL A 13 11.03 10.36 -8.43
C VAL A 13 11.50 11.48 -7.50
N GLY A 14 12.21 11.15 -6.41
CA GLY A 14 12.83 12.13 -5.53
C GLY A 14 13.83 13.02 -6.26
N GLY A 15 14.64 12.47 -7.16
CA GLY A 15 15.58 13.21 -8.01
C GLY A 15 14.86 14.21 -8.93
N PHE A 16 13.75 13.84 -9.55
CA PHE A 16 12.94 14.76 -10.38
C PHE A 16 12.39 15.94 -9.57
N THR A 17 11.94 15.72 -8.32
CA THR A 17 11.44 16.80 -7.46
C THR A 17 12.53 17.77 -7.03
N THR A 18 13.78 17.33 -6.99
CA THR A 18 14.95 18.16 -6.66
C THR A 18 15.64 18.76 -7.89
N GLY A 19 15.09 18.51 -9.10
CA GLY A 19 15.67 18.99 -10.36
C GLY A 19 16.87 18.18 -10.87
N LEU A 20 17.19 17.04 -10.27
CA LEU A 20 18.21 16.12 -10.73
C LEU A 20 17.64 15.19 -11.81
N THR A 21 18.31 15.05 -12.93
CA THR A 21 17.95 14.06 -13.95
C THR A 21 18.50 12.69 -13.58
N PRO A 22 17.69 11.60 -13.71
CA PRO A 22 18.18 10.25 -13.50
C PRO A 22 19.36 9.93 -14.42
N GLY A 23 20.36 9.27 -13.88
CA GLY A 23 21.47 8.75 -14.69
C GLY A 23 20.99 7.65 -15.64
N ALA A 24 21.72 7.44 -16.74
CA ALA A 24 21.42 6.41 -17.73
C ALA A 24 21.30 5.01 -17.11
N ASP A 25 22.14 4.70 -16.12
CA ASP A 25 22.15 3.43 -15.41
C ASP A 25 20.84 3.21 -14.61
N GLN A 26 20.30 4.26 -13.98
CA GLN A 26 19.04 4.19 -13.24
C GLN A 26 17.86 3.92 -14.18
N VAL A 27 17.83 4.56 -15.33
CA VAL A 27 16.81 4.32 -16.36
C VAL A 27 16.89 2.89 -16.88
N GLN A 28 18.08 2.36 -17.10
CA GLN A 28 18.29 0.98 -17.54
C GLN A 28 17.81 -0.02 -16.47
N ILE A 29 18.15 0.20 -15.20
CA ILE A 29 17.68 -0.63 -14.09
C ILE A 29 16.14 -0.60 -14.02
N LEU A 30 15.50 0.55 -14.15
CA LEU A 30 14.04 0.65 -14.11
C LEU A 30 13.38 -0.11 -15.28
N ASN A 31 13.97 -0.05 -16.47
CA ASN A 31 13.48 -0.83 -17.62
C ASN A 31 13.56 -2.34 -17.39
N ILE A 32 14.58 -2.82 -16.69
CA ILE A 32 14.67 -4.22 -16.26
C ILE A 32 13.58 -4.49 -15.21
N CYS A 33 13.40 -3.59 -14.26
CA CYS A 33 12.42 -3.73 -13.18
C CYS A 33 10.98 -3.87 -13.69
N THR A 34 10.61 -3.19 -14.77
CA THR A 34 9.25 -3.29 -15.36
C THR A 34 8.90 -4.70 -15.86
N GLN A 35 9.87 -5.56 -16.03
CA GLN A 35 9.66 -6.97 -16.39
C GLN A 35 9.23 -7.83 -15.18
N TYR A 36 9.54 -7.39 -13.96
CA TYR A 36 9.33 -8.15 -12.72
C TYR A 36 8.35 -7.51 -11.76
N VAL A 37 8.16 -6.18 -11.84
CA VAL A 37 7.25 -5.43 -10.97
C VAL A 37 6.14 -4.84 -11.81
N PRO A 38 4.87 -5.19 -11.56
CA PRO A 38 3.74 -4.56 -12.23
C PRO A 38 3.80 -3.04 -12.08
N THR A 39 3.58 -2.31 -13.18
CA THR A 39 3.67 -0.84 -13.19
C THR A 39 2.72 -0.18 -12.21
N GLU A 40 1.60 -0.82 -11.90
CA GLU A 40 0.61 -0.39 -10.92
C GLU A 40 1.18 -0.34 -9.50
N ALA A 41 2.16 -1.20 -9.16
CA ALA A 41 2.80 -1.21 -7.84
C ALA A 41 3.54 0.11 -7.54
N TYR A 42 4.09 0.75 -8.57
CA TYR A 42 4.83 2.00 -8.40
C TYR A 42 3.95 3.17 -7.93
N LYS A 43 2.64 3.12 -8.16
CA LYS A 43 1.71 4.14 -7.65
C LYS A 43 1.67 4.20 -6.13
N TYR A 44 2.09 3.13 -5.47
CA TYR A 44 2.06 2.97 -4.01
C TYR A 44 3.46 2.72 -3.44
N ALA A 45 4.51 2.98 -4.22
CA ALA A 45 5.88 2.70 -3.83
C ALA A 45 6.30 3.36 -2.51
N ASP A 46 5.90 4.63 -2.32
CA ASP A 46 6.16 5.40 -1.11
C ASP A 46 5.48 4.79 0.11
N LEU A 47 4.25 4.28 -0.04
CA LEU A 47 3.50 3.63 1.05
C LEU A 47 4.08 2.26 1.40
N TYR A 48 4.53 1.48 0.41
CA TYR A 48 5.23 0.23 0.70
C TYR A 48 6.52 0.48 1.48
N TYR A 49 7.28 1.50 1.10
CA TYR A 49 8.52 1.86 1.78
C TYR A 49 8.28 2.44 3.18
N GLU A 50 7.14 3.12 3.39
CA GLU A 50 6.76 3.68 4.68
C GLU A 50 6.31 2.62 5.69
N PHE A 51 5.53 1.63 5.24
CA PHE A 51 4.83 0.71 6.14
C PHE A 51 5.48 -0.67 6.28
N TYR A 52 6.41 -1.03 5.41
CA TYR A 52 7.03 -2.36 5.44
C TYR A 52 8.54 -2.25 5.50
N ASP A 53 9.15 -3.08 6.33
CA ASP A 53 10.59 -3.26 6.32
C ASP A 53 11.06 -3.73 4.93
N GLN A 54 12.28 -3.35 4.57
CA GLN A 54 12.85 -3.60 3.24
C GLN A 54 12.75 -5.07 2.79
N GLU A 55 12.92 -6.00 3.72
CA GLU A 55 12.83 -7.45 3.46
C GLU A 55 11.39 -7.92 3.19
N ASN A 56 10.39 -7.18 3.65
CA ASN A 56 8.96 -7.51 3.55
C ASN A 56 8.25 -6.85 2.36
N ILE A 57 8.84 -5.82 1.74
CA ILE A 57 8.23 -5.07 0.62
C ILE A 57 7.88 -6.01 -0.54
N GLU A 58 8.77 -6.93 -0.90
CA GLU A 58 8.53 -7.85 -2.02
C GLU A 58 7.30 -8.72 -1.80
N THR A 59 7.19 -9.32 -0.61
CA THR A 59 6.02 -10.15 -0.24
C THR A 59 4.75 -9.32 -0.17
N ALA A 60 4.82 -8.11 0.40
CA ALA A 60 3.68 -7.21 0.47
C ALA A 60 3.13 -6.83 -0.91
N ILE A 61 4.01 -6.58 -1.88
CA ILE A 61 3.65 -6.29 -3.28
C ILE A 61 3.04 -7.52 -3.95
N LYS A 62 3.64 -8.69 -3.81
CA LYS A 62 3.13 -9.95 -4.37
C LYS A 62 1.71 -10.24 -3.85
N ILE A 63 1.47 -10.09 -2.55
CA ILE A 63 0.15 -10.25 -1.93
C ILE A 63 -0.85 -9.25 -2.54
N THR A 64 -0.51 -7.97 -2.60
CA THR A 64 -1.42 -6.95 -3.19
C THR A 64 -1.78 -7.28 -4.64
N TYR A 65 -0.82 -7.76 -5.42
CA TYR A 65 -1.08 -8.22 -6.77
C TYR A 65 -2.06 -9.40 -6.81
N CYS A 66 -1.88 -10.38 -5.94
CA CYS A 66 -2.72 -11.58 -5.88
C CYS A 66 -4.14 -11.27 -5.42
N GLU A 67 -4.30 -10.38 -4.45
CA GLU A 67 -5.59 -10.04 -3.86
C GLU A 67 -6.44 -9.12 -4.77
N SER A 68 -5.86 -8.06 -5.32
CA SER A 68 -6.62 -7.01 -6.00
C SER A 68 -6.12 -6.60 -7.38
N ARG A 69 -4.96 -7.12 -7.84
CA ARG A 69 -4.26 -6.59 -9.02
C ARG A 69 -4.02 -5.08 -8.90
N PHE A 70 -3.70 -4.59 -7.70
CA PHE A 70 -3.51 -3.16 -7.35
C PHE A 70 -4.73 -2.26 -7.57
N LYS A 71 -5.93 -2.84 -7.65
CA LYS A 71 -7.16 -2.04 -7.71
C LYS A 71 -7.58 -1.63 -6.31
N LYS A 72 -7.46 -0.33 -6.00
CA LYS A 72 -7.79 0.21 -4.67
C LYS A 72 -9.26 0.02 -4.28
N ASP A 73 -10.13 -0.06 -5.26
CA ASP A 73 -11.60 -0.22 -5.16
C ASP A 73 -12.06 -1.65 -5.43
N ALA A 74 -11.14 -2.61 -5.39
CA ALA A 74 -11.50 -4.02 -5.52
C ALA A 74 -12.49 -4.42 -4.42
N TYR A 75 -13.53 -5.16 -4.82
CA TYR A 75 -14.56 -5.67 -3.93
C TYR A 75 -14.97 -7.07 -4.35
N ARG A 76 -15.10 -7.97 -3.38
CA ARG A 76 -15.60 -9.33 -3.59
C ARG A 76 -16.79 -9.57 -2.66
N SER A 77 -17.98 -9.77 -3.27
CA SER A 77 -19.26 -9.83 -2.56
C SER A 77 -19.46 -11.09 -1.68
N GLN A 78 -18.63 -12.11 -1.85
CA GLN A 78 -18.76 -13.35 -1.10
C GLN A 78 -18.49 -13.16 0.39
N ASP A 79 -17.44 -12.39 0.71
CA ASP A 79 -16.96 -12.17 2.07
C ASP A 79 -16.85 -10.67 2.43
N ASP A 80 -17.39 -9.79 1.56
CA ASP A 80 -17.26 -8.35 1.63
C ASP A 80 -15.80 -7.84 1.63
N ASP A 81 -14.88 -8.63 1.05
CA ASP A 81 -13.47 -8.27 0.95
C ASP A 81 -13.28 -6.99 0.14
N SER A 82 -12.46 -6.09 0.65
CA SER A 82 -12.30 -4.75 0.07
C SER A 82 -10.88 -4.24 0.04
N GLY A 83 -10.59 -3.47 -1.01
CA GLY A 83 -9.36 -2.71 -1.18
C GLY A 83 -8.16 -3.52 -1.67
N LEU A 84 -6.97 -2.95 -1.54
CA LEU A 84 -5.73 -3.51 -2.09
C LEU A 84 -5.38 -4.90 -1.53
N LYS A 85 -5.63 -5.12 -0.24
CA LYS A 85 -5.30 -6.34 0.49
C LYS A 85 -6.51 -7.23 0.74
N GLN A 86 -7.68 -6.86 0.22
CA GLN A 86 -8.94 -7.62 0.36
C GLN A 86 -9.28 -7.95 1.82
N PHE A 87 -9.42 -6.89 2.64
CA PHE A 87 -9.83 -7.05 4.03
C PHE A 87 -11.31 -7.33 4.16
N ILE A 88 -11.67 -8.33 4.98
CA ILE A 88 -13.04 -8.52 5.46
C ILE A 88 -13.36 -7.52 6.57
N PRO A 89 -14.64 -7.08 6.73
CA PRO A 89 -15.04 -6.05 7.71
C PRO A 89 -14.64 -6.38 9.14
N SER A 90 -14.74 -7.65 9.56
CA SER A 90 -14.43 -8.08 10.93
C SER A 90 -12.94 -7.91 11.26
N THR A 91 -12.05 -8.34 10.37
CA THR A 91 -10.59 -8.16 10.54
C THR A 91 -10.21 -6.69 10.54
N TRP A 92 -10.78 -5.91 9.62
CA TRP A 92 -10.56 -4.47 9.58
C TRP A 92 -10.95 -3.78 10.88
N ASN A 93 -12.18 -4.02 11.38
CA ASN A 93 -12.69 -3.37 12.58
C ASN A 93 -11.91 -3.78 13.84
N TRP A 94 -11.46 -5.03 13.93
CA TRP A 94 -10.58 -5.46 15.00
C TRP A 94 -9.27 -4.67 15.02
N ILE A 95 -8.57 -4.56 13.89
CA ILE A 95 -7.33 -3.76 13.79
C ILE A 95 -7.61 -2.29 14.10
N ALA A 96 -8.73 -1.74 13.60
CA ALA A 96 -9.12 -0.35 13.83
C ALA A 96 -9.31 -0.04 15.31
N GLU A 97 -9.97 -0.92 16.06
CA GLU A 97 -10.22 -0.76 17.49
C GLU A 97 -8.92 -0.83 18.32
N GLU A 98 -8.07 -1.82 18.05
CA GLU A 98 -6.80 -1.98 18.75
C GLU A 98 -5.81 -0.81 18.52
N ASN A 99 -5.88 -0.15 17.36
CA ASN A 99 -4.93 0.89 16.97
C ASN A 99 -5.55 2.30 16.89
N ASN A 100 -6.81 2.47 17.30
CA ASN A 100 -7.53 3.75 17.21
C ASN A 100 -7.50 4.34 15.78
N LEU A 101 -7.77 3.50 14.80
CA LEU A 101 -7.79 3.81 13.37
C LEU A 101 -9.23 3.86 12.83
N PRO A 102 -9.47 4.40 11.62
CA PRO A 102 -10.80 4.45 11.02
C PRO A 102 -11.43 3.06 10.82
N LYS A 103 -12.71 2.93 11.18
CA LYS A 103 -13.48 1.68 11.02
C LYS A 103 -13.80 1.41 9.54
N PHE A 104 -14.19 0.17 9.25
CA PHE A 104 -14.70 -0.22 7.95
C PHE A 104 -15.94 0.63 7.63
N ASP A 105 -16.04 1.06 6.36
CA ASP A 105 -17.08 1.99 5.87
C ASP A 105 -17.03 3.42 6.43
N GLU A 106 -16.12 3.73 7.35
CA GLU A 106 -15.91 5.11 7.79
C GLU A 106 -15.30 5.96 6.66
N TYR A 107 -15.83 7.17 6.48
CA TYR A 107 -15.26 8.11 5.53
C TYR A 107 -14.08 8.85 6.14
N VAL A 108 -12.97 8.84 5.42
CA VAL A 108 -11.76 9.57 5.76
C VAL A 108 -11.50 10.67 4.74
N ILE A 109 -10.85 11.74 5.19
CA ILE A 109 -10.41 12.81 4.30
C ILE A 109 -8.91 12.63 4.09
N LEU A 110 -8.51 12.55 2.83
CA LEU A 110 -7.11 12.45 2.42
C LEU A 110 -6.72 13.72 1.68
N ARG A 111 -5.47 14.11 1.82
CA ARG A 111 -4.83 15.11 0.97
C ARG A 111 -3.63 14.47 0.27
N HIS A 112 -3.64 14.46 -1.06
CA HIS A 112 -2.62 13.78 -1.85
C HIS A 112 -2.42 12.31 -1.43
N GLY A 113 -3.54 11.60 -1.14
CA GLY A 113 -3.53 10.20 -0.76
C GLY A 113 -3.17 9.90 0.70
N ARG A 114 -2.91 10.91 1.54
CA ARG A 114 -2.50 10.76 2.95
C ARG A 114 -3.53 11.33 3.90
N PRO A 115 -3.68 10.75 5.12
CA PRO A 115 -4.60 11.26 6.14
C PRO A 115 -4.31 12.72 6.45
N TYR A 116 -5.39 13.45 6.66
CA TYR A 116 -5.35 14.87 6.85
C TYR A 116 -5.91 15.29 8.21
N THR A 117 -5.21 16.18 8.94
CA THR A 117 -5.68 16.71 10.21
C THR A 117 -6.54 17.96 10.02
N LYS A 118 -7.65 18.07 10.76
CA LYS A 118 -8.66 19.15 10.63
C LYS A 118 -8.10 20.59 10.69
N GLN A 119 -6.91 20.80 11.22
CA GLN A 119 -6.31 22.14 11.33
C GLN A 119 -5.88 22.75 9.98
N GLU A 120 -5.69 21.95 8.96
CA GLU A 120 -5.24 22.41 7.64
C GLU A 120 -6.40 22.66 6.64
N VAL A 121 -7.67 22.20 6.94
CA VAL A 121 -8.85 22.31 6.07
C VAL A 121 -9.21 23.76 5.71
N SER A 122 -8.80 24.74 6.51
CA SER A 122 -9.26 26.11 6.34
C SER A 122 -8.61 26.89 5.19
N LYS A 123 -7.59 26.35 4.51
CA LYS A 123 -6.77 27.14 3.60
C LYS A 123 -6.87 26.79 2.09
N SER A 124 -7.30 25.61 1.69
CA SER A 124 -7.46 25.24 0.27
C SER A 124 -8.20 23.92 0.14
N SER A 125 -9.18 23.86 -0.77
CA SER A 125 -9.90 22.62 -1.13
C SER A 125 -9.17 21.77 -2.17
N TYR A 126 -7.98 22.17 -2.61
CA TYR A 126 -7.24 21.47 -3.66
C TYR A 126 -6.56 20.20 -3.12
N GLY A 127 -6.74 19.09 -3.83
CA GLY A 127 -6.08 17.82 -3.52
C GLY A 127 -6.73 17.01 -2.40
N PHE A 128 -7.93 17.40 -1.94
CA PHE A 128 -8.70 16.62 -0.97
C PHE A 128 -9.57 15.57 -1.66
N GLU A 129 -9.57 14.38 -1.09
CA GLU A 129 -10.43 13.25 -1.46
C GLU A 129 -11.15 12.75 -0.21
N GLN A 130 -12.46 12.59 -0.28
CA GLN A 130 -13.23 11.86 0.73
C GLN A 130 -13.49 10.45 0.20
N ILE A 131 -13.03 9.45 0.94
CA ILE A 131 -13.10 8.04 0.54
C ILE A 131 -13.40 7.17 1.75
N LYS A 132 -14.06 6.03 1.57
CA LYS A 132 -14.18 5.02 2.62
C LYS A 132 -12.81 4.46 2.96
N ALA A 133 -12.52 4.28 4.25
CA ALA A 133 -11.20 3.93 4.76
C ALA A 133 -10.59 2.68 4.08
N GLN A 134 -11.38 1.64 3.87
CA GLN A 134 -10.93 0.40 3.24
C GLN A 134 -10.51 0.55 1.77
N TYR A 135 -10.94 1.60 1.08
CA TYR A 135 -10.52 1.91 -0.30
C TYR A 135 -9.38 2.93 -0.37
N SER A 136 -8.95 3.47 0.77
CA SER A 136 -7.76 4.30 0.85
C SER A 136 -6.50 3.43 0.74
N PRO A 137 -5.61 3.64 -0.24
CA PRO A 137 -4.35 2.90 -0.31
C PRO A 137 -3.52 3.06 0.97
N TYR A 138 -3.49 4.26 1.55
CA TYR A 138 -2.79 4.53 2.79
C TYR A 138 -3.25 3.61 3.92
N TYR A 139 -4.56 3.64 4.24
CA TYR A 139 -5.07 2.81 5.33
C TYR A 139 -5.02 1.32 5.00
N ASN A 140 -5.29 0.94 3.76
CA ASN A 140 -5.28 -0.47 3.37
C ASN A 140 -3.88 -1.10 3.48
N LEU A 141 -2.82 -0.37 3.12
CA LEU A 141 -1.44 -0.84 3.28
C LEU A 141 -0.95 -0.74 4.72
N LEU A 142 -1.33 0.30 5.48
CA LEU A 142 -1.07 0.40 6.91
C LEU A 142 -1.70 -0.78 7.67
N PHE A 143 -2.97 -1.08 7.44
CA PHE A 143 -3.64 -2.22 8.06
C PHE A 143 -2.97 -3.55 7.67
N GLY A 144 -2.50 -3.65 6.42
CA GLY A 144 -1.75 -4.82 5.95
C GLY A 144 -0.42 -5.01 6.66
N SER A 145 0.28 -3.93 7.01
CA SER A 145 1.52 -4.03 7.79
C SER A 145 1.24 -4.42 9.24
N ILE A 146 0.24 -3.83 9.87
CA ILE A 146 -0.16 -4.17 11.25
C ILE A 146 -0.59 -5.64 11.35
N LEU A 147 -1.40 -6.14 10.41
CA LEU A 147 -1.84 -7.54 10.41
C LEU A 147 -0.70 -8.53 10.16
N ALA A 148 0.31 -8.12 9.38
CA ALA A 148 1.48 -8.93 9.12
C ALA A 148 2.41 -9.03 10.34
N GLU A 149 2.43 -8.01 11.20
CA GLU A 149 3.19 -8.01 12.45
C GLU A 149 2.50 -8.88 13.50
N ASP A 150 3.04 -10.06 13.77
CA ASP A 150 2.55 -10.89 14.88
C ASP A 150 2.99 -10.31 16.23
N THR A 151 2.25 -10.62 17.30
CA THR A 151 2.49 -10.24 18.71
C THR A 151 3.90 -10.56 19.23
N TYR A 152 4.71 -11.28 18.48
CA TYR A 152 6.09 -11.66 18.81
C TYR A 152 7.17 -11.01 17.93
N SER A 153 6.87 -9.88 17.31
CA SER A 153 7.79 -9.14 16.43
C SER A 153 8.31 -9.96 15.23
N LYS A 154 7.56 -10.95 14.79
CA LYS A 154 7.84 -11.69 13.55
C LYS A 154 6.77 -11.38 12.53
N VAL A 155 7.19 -10.88 11.38
CA VAL A 155 6.26 -10.69 10.26
C VAL A 155 5.74 -12.04 9.81
N THR A 156 4.42 -12.20 9.83
CA THR A 156 3.73 -13.38 9.30
C THR A 156 2.74 -12.95 8.23
N TRP A 157 2.59 -13.78 7.22
CA TRP A 157 1.63 -13.54 6.13
C TRP A 157 0.47 -14.54 6.17
N ARG A 158 0.21 -15.10 7.37
CA ARG A 158 -0.77 -16.17 7.60
C ARG A 158 -2.16 -15.82 7.14
N ASP A 159 -2.57 -14.57 7.30
CA ASP A 159 -3.93 -14.12 6.99
C ASP A 159 -4.22 -14.10 5.48
N TRP A 160 -3.18 -14.17 4.65
CA TRP A 160 -3.27 -14.31 3.19
C TRP A 160 -2.94 -15.73 2.69
N ASN A 161 -3.02 -16.75 3.55
CA ASN A 161 -2.72 -18.13 3.15
C ASN A 161 -3.63 -18.67 2.04
N SER A 162 -4.87 -18.17 1.93
CA SER A 162 -5.79 -18.53 0.85
C SER A 162 -5.25 -18.17 -0.55
N SER A 163 -4.47 -17.11 -0.66
CA SER A 163 -3.83 -16.68 -1.91
C SER A 163 -2.36 -17.09 -2.03
N LYS A 164 -1.83 -17.89 -1.08
CA LYS A 164 -0.40 -18.28 -1.04
C LYS A 164 0.07 -18.97 -2.31
N TRP A 165 -0.80 -19.67 -3.01
CA TRP A 165 -0.50 -20.28 -4.31
C TRP A 165 -0.07 -19.25 -5.37
N CYS A 166 -0.41 -17.98 -5.18
CA CYS A 166 -0.11 -16.90 -6.11
C CYS A 166 1.15 -16.11 -5.71
N TRP A 167 1.42 -15.92 -4.41
CA TRP A 167 2.51 -15.07 -3.92
C TRP A 167 3.62 -15.82 -3.18
N GLY A 168 3.35 -17.05 -2.74
CA GLY A 168 4.34 -17.91 -2.09
C GLY A 168 5.28 -18.54 -3.12
N ASP A 169 6.56 -18.63 -2.77
CA ASP A 169 7.55 -19.38 -3.55
C ASP A 169 7.45 -20.87 -3.27
#